data_97678d641f4f91f6a25c18f311883dae
#
_entry.id   97678d641f4f91f6a25c18f311883dae
#
_cell.length_a   1.000
_cell.length_b   1.000
_cell.length_c   1.000
_cell.angle_alpha   90.00
_cell.angle_beta   90.00
_cell.angle_gamma   90.00
#
_symmetry.space_group_name_H-M   'P 1'
#
loop_
_entity.id
_entity.type
_entity.pdbx_description
1 polymer ?
#
loop_
_entity_poly.entity_id
_entity_poly.type
_entity_poly.pdbx_seq_one_letter_code
_entity_poly.pdbx_strand_id
1 'polypeptide(L)'
;MEEKEQSKSSEKLMKEKAKEEKALQKDPNYQKSLVEKKFLDGFDASQETIEDVKAKFEVDPEIGLTENEAQKRLNAYGPNKLIEAKKETVMQMFLGEFKDPLVLILLVAAVIDAVIAIINGNEIADWAEVAVILAIVILNAVIGTAQEAKAAQSLEALKKMSSPSCTVRRDGKLKTVKATEVALGDVVILEEGTITPADVRLTTSVNLKSDEASLTGESVPSEKDCNALLKGDHAVGDESNIAHSSCPISYGRGEGIVVGTGMNTQIGKIASMLQENNEETPLQKKLAELGKILGFICIGIVVAMFIVGLLWLIPSFMNGTFKPEDIINLFTAAIALAVAAVPEGLPAVVTIVLAMGMSKMVKVNAIVRKLPSVETLGAVTYVCSDKTGTLTQNRMTIKKVYANNQIIDADKVDIHSEEFELVTKGMMLDSNASINGDRYGDPTEIALLDFAHLFNIEKEETEKSSLPRIDEMPFDSVRKMMSTMHVIKDIPENATLKKYEFK
;
A
#
# COMPACT_ATOMS: atom_id res chain seq x y z
N MET A 1 -51.46 -34.25 27.84
CA MET A 1 -51.44 -32.80 27.61
C MET A 1 -50.00 -32.29 27.46
N GLU A 2 -49.05 -32.85 28.19
CA GLU A 2 -47.63 -32.44 28.13
C GLU A 2 -46.91 -32.69 26.80
N GLU A 3 -47.20 -33.83 26.10
CA GLU A 3 -46.59 -34.10 24.78
C GLU A 3 -46.99 -33.08 23.68
N LYS A 4 -48.22 -32.53 23.75
CA LYS A 4 -48.70 -31.52 22.79
C LYS A 4 -48.08 -30.14 23.04
N GLU A 5 -47.72 -29.81 24.29
CA GLU A 5 -47.03 -28.56 24.63
C GLU A 5 -45.55 -28.61 24.27
N GLN A 6 -44.86 -29.74 24.45
CA GLN A 6 -43.48 -29.95 24.02
C GLN A 6 -43.35 -29.90 22.49
N SER A 7 -44.29 -30.49 21.76
CA SER A 7 -44.29 -30.45 20.27
C SER A 7 -44.49 -29.01 19.73
N LYS A 8 -45.39 -28.22 20.34
CA LYS A 8 -45.63 -26.82 19.98
C LYS A 8 -44.45 -25.92 20.34
N SER A 9 -43.76 -26.19 21.45
CA SER A 9 -42.54 -25.46 21.87
C SER A 9 -41.37 -25.72 20.90
N SER A 10 -41.19 -26.96 20.49
CA SER A 10 -40.15 -27.38 19.54
C SER A 10 -40.39 -26.79 18.13
N GLU A 11 -41.65 -26.75 17.68
CA GLU A 11 -42.02 -26.17 16.38
C GLU A 11 -41.87 -24.64 16.37
N LYS A 12 -42.13 -23.97 17.50
CA LYS A 12 -41.90 -22.52 17.68
C LYS A 12 -40.41 -22.19 17.67
N LEU A 13 -39.58 -23.00 18.34
CA LEU A 13 -38.14 -22.89 18.38
C LEU A 13 -37.51 -23.11 17.00
N MET A 14 -38.00 -24.08 16.23
CA MET A 14 -37.57 -24.29 14.86
C MET A 14 -37.92 -23.12 13.93
N LYS A 15 -39.11 -22.53 14.09
CA LYS A 15 -39.53 -21.36 13.32
C LYS A 15 -38.74 -20.09 13.68
N GLU A 16 -38.38 -19.90 14.94
CA GLU A 16 -37.49 -18.83 15.38
C GLU A 16 -36.07 -19.01 14.82
N LYS A 17 -35.47 -20.20 14.95
CA LYS A 17 -34.17 -20.50 14.38
C LYS A 17 -34.13 -20.31 12.86
N ALA A 18 -35.18 -20.76 12.13
CA ALA A 18 -35.28 -20.57 10.68
C ALA A 18 -35.45 -19.07 10.29
N LYS A 19 -36.05 -18.25 11.18
CA LYS A 19 -36.16 -16.81 10.95
C LYS A 19 -34.87 -16.06 11.25
N GLU A 20 -34.15 -16.50 12.27
CA GLU A 20 -32.82 -16.03 12.62
C GLU A 20 -31.80 -16.37 11.53
N GLU A 21 -31.83 -17.59 11.04
CA GLU A 21 -30.98 -18.07 9.96
C GLU A 21 -31.23 -17.31 8.63
N LYS A 22 -32.50 -17.01 8.32
CA LYS A 22 -32.88 -16.15 7.19
C LYS A 22 -32.48 -14.68 7.36
N ALA A 23 -32.42 -14.18 8.60
CA ALA A 23 -31.95 -12.84 8.90
C ALA A 23 -30.41 -12.76 8.81
N LEU A 24 -29.72 -13.78 9.33
CA LEU A 24 -28.27 -13.95 9.22
C LEU A 24 -27.81 -14.12 7.76
N GLN A 25 -28.58 -14.86 6.95
CA GLN A 25 -28.30 -15.02 5.50
C GLN A 25 -28.35 -13.70 4.72
N LYS A 26 -28.96 -12.65 5.25
CA LYS A 26 -29.00 -11.31 4.64
C LYS A 26 -27.91 -10.37 5.17
N ASP A 27 -27.20 -10.76 6.23
CA ASP A 27 -26.09 -10.01 6.76
C ASP A 27 -24.86 -10.18 5.85
N PRO A 28 -24.30 -9.11 5.27
CA PRO A 28 -23.11 -9.18 4.44
C PRO A 28 -21.91 -9.80 5.15
N ASN A 29 -21.78 -9.61 6.48
CA ASN A 29 -20.68 -10.18 7.26
C ASN A 29 -20.87 -11.69 7.47
N TYR A 30 -22.11 -12.18 7.62
CA TYR A 30 -22.40 -13.60 7.71
C TYR A 30 -22.15 -14.31 6.36
N GLN A 31 -22.58 -13.70 5.25
CA GLN A 31 -22.27 -14.20 3.90
C GLN A 31 -20.78 -14.27 3.67
N LYS A 32 -20.05 -13.22 4.06
CA LYS A 32 -18.60 -13.17 4.00
C LYS A 32 -17.94 -14.30 4.80
N SER A 33 -18.39 -14.56 6.03
CA SER A 33 -17.86 -15.63 6.89
C SER A 33 -18.13 -17.04 6.34
N LEU A 34 -19.27 -17.26 5.69
CA LEU A 34 -19.59 -18.54 5.04
C LEU A 34 -18.70 -18.79 3.81
N VAL A 35 -18.46 -17.74 3.04
CA VAL A 35 -17.63 -17.81 1.84
C VAL A 35 -16.15 -17.96 2.22
N GLU A 36 -15.66 -17.26 3.26
CA GLU A 36 -14.31 -17.45 3.81
C GLU A 36 -14.09 -18.90 4.27
N LYS A 37 -15.06 -19.48 4.98
CA LYS A 37 -15.01 -20.89 5.38
C LYS A 37 -15.06 -21.85 4.19
N LYS A 38 -15.79 -21.52 3.11
CA LYS A 38 -15.90 -22.39 1.95
C LYS A 38 -14.61 -22.45 1.12
N PHE A 39 -13.93 -21.33 0.92
CA PHE A 39 -12.85 -21.24 -0.05
C PHE A 39 -11.43 -21.07 0.55
N LEU A 40 -11.28 -20.49 1.75
CA LEU A 40 -9.97 -20.11 2.30
C LEU A 40 -9.59 -20.81 3.61
N ASP A 41 -10.50 -21.53 4.28
CA ASP A 41 -10.25 -22.11 5.60
C ASP A 41 -9.23 -23.27 5.52
N GLY A 42 -8.00 -23.02 5.95
CA GLY A 42 -6.92 -24.01 5.98
C GLY A 42 -6.45 -24.50 4.60
N PHE A 43 -6.82 -23.79 3.51
CA PHE A 43 -6.47 -24.18 2.16
C PHE A 43 -5.22 -23.44 1.67
N ASP A 44 -4.15 -24.20 1.45
CA ASP A 44 -2.92 -23.72 0.84
C ASP A 44 -2.85 -24.18 -0.62
N ALA A 45 -3.17 -23.30 -1.54
CA ALA A 45 -3.23 -23.63 -2.97
C ALA A 45 -1.88 -24.05 -3.57
N SER A 46 -0.75 -23.73 -2.92
CA SER A 46 0.59 -24.13 -3.38
C SER A 46 0.86 -25.62 -3.17
N GLN A 47 0.20 -26.23 -2.17
CA GLN A 47 0.33 -27.64 -1.81
C GLN A 47 -0.69 -28.54 -2.51
N GLU A 48 -1.68 -27.96 -3.20
CA GLU A 48 -2.79 -28.68 -3.82
C GLU A 48 -2.59 -28.88 -5.32
N THR A 49 -3.12 -29.98 -5.83
CA THR A 49 -3.10 -30.24 -7.26
C THR A 49 -4.03 -29.27 -8.02
N ILE A 50 -3.79 -29.10 -9.32
CA ILE A 50 -4.65 -28.27 -10.18
C ILE A 50 -6.12 -28.73 -10.09
N GLU A 51 -6.36 -30.05 -10.07
CA GLU A 51 -7.71 -30.63 -10.00
C GLU A 51 -8.38 -30.32 -8.65
N ASP A 52 -7.65 -30.37 -7.54
CA ASP A 52 -8.19 -30.00 -6.22
C ASP A 52 -8.56 -28.52 -6.17
N VAL A 53 -7.74 -27.65 -6.76
CA VAL A 53 -8.03 -26.21 -6.86
C VAL A 53 -9.25 -25.94 -7.73
N LYS A 54 -9.38 -26.59 -8.91
CA LYS A 54 -10.58 -26.51 -9.77
C LYS A 54 -11.84 -26.93 -9.00
N ALA A 55 -11.77 -28.06 -8.29
CA ALA A 55 -12.89 -28.58 -7.50
C ALA A 55 -13.23 -27.63 -6.34
N LYS A 56 -12.21 -27.12 -5.62
CA LYS A 56 -12.40 -26.19 -4.49
C LYS A 56 -13.07 -24.90 -4.90
N PHE A 57 -12.62 -24.29 -6.00
CA PHE A 57 -13.16 -23.01 -6.49
C PHE A 57 -14.35 -23.17 -7.45
N GLU A 58 -14.75 -24.42 -7.74
CA GLU A 58 -15.89 -24.73 -8.63
C GLU A 58 -15.77 -24.00 -9.98
N VAL A 59 -14.58 -24.10 -10.61
CA VAL A 59 -14.28 -23.41 -11.87
C VAL A 59 -13.55 -24.33 -12.86
N ASP A 60 -13.97 -24.26 -14.12
CA ASP A 60 -13.26 -24.87 -15.24
C ASP A 60 -12.40 -23.77 -15.90
N PRO A 61 -11.07 -23.94 -15.98
CA PRO A 61 -10.17 -22.94 -16.60
C PRO A 61 -10.49 -22.64 -18.07
N GLU A 62 -11.07 -23.59 -18.80
CA GLU A 62 -11.45 -23.41 -20.22
C GLU A 62 -12.64 -22.46 -20.39
N ILE A 63 -13.54 -22.42 -19.41
CA ILE A 63 -14.78 -21.63 -19.44
C ILE A 63 -14.67 -20.39 -18.56
N GLY A 64 -14.01 -20.51 -17.40
CA GLY A 64 -13.97 -19.49 -16.35
C GLY A 64 -15.31 -19.39 -15.59
N LEU A 65 -15.42 -18.41 -14.70
CA LEU A 65 -16.66 -18.11 -14.00
C LEU A 65 -17.69 -17.49 -14.95
N THR A 66 -18.98 -17.68 -14.63
CA THR A 66 -20.02 -16.84 -15.26
C THR A 66 -19.96 -15.43 -14.68
N GLU A 67 -20.34 -14.42 -15.47
CA GLU A 67 -20.37 -13.02 -15.00
C GLU A 67 -21.23 -12.86 -13.72
N ASN A 68 -22.36 -13.58 -13.66
CA ASN A 68 -23.24 -13.56 -12.49
C ASN A 68 -22.56 -14.17 -11.24
N GLU A 69 -21.82 -15.26 -11.40
CA GLU A 69 -21.10 -15.89 -10.29
C GLU A 69 -19.94 -15.01 -9.82
N ALA A 70 -19.17 -14.43 -10.74
CA ALA A 70 -18.11 -13.48 -10.40
C ALA A 70 -18.65 -12.29 -9.60
N GLN A 71 -19.81 -11.73 -10.03
CA GLN A 71 -20.45 -10.62 -9.30
C GLN A 71 -20.96 -11.04 -7.91
N LYS A 72 -21.49 -12.26 -7.76
CA LYS A 72 -21.88 -12.78 -6.43
C LYS A 72 -20.68 -12.93 -5.52
N ARG A 73 -19.57 -13.45 -6.01
CA ARG A 73 -18.32 -13.58 -5.25
C ARG A 73 -17.74 -12.21 -4.87
N LEU A 74 -17.75 -11.25 -5.79
CA LEU A 74 -17.36 -9.87 -5.48
C LEU A 74 -18.25 -9.23 -4.41
N ASN A 75 -19.55 -9.46 -4.43
CA ASN A 75 -20.45 -8.93 -3.40
C ASN A 75 -20.22 -9.60 -2.04
N ALA A 76 -19.86 -10.89 -2.02
CA ALA A 76 -19.60 -11.63 -0.79
C ALA A 76 -18.24 -11.28 -0.16
N TYR A 77 -17.17 -11.19 -0.97
CA TYR A 77 -15.80 -10.92 -0.50
C TYR A 77 -15.41 -9.46 -0.52
N GLY A 78 -16.14 -8.65 -1.25
CA GLY A 78 -15.75 -7.30 -1.58
C GLY A 78 -14.76 -7.21 -2.76
N PRO A 79 -14.45 -5.97 -3.19
CA PRO A 79 -13.54 -5.74 -4.30
C PRO A 79 -12.11 -6.19 -3.97
N ASN A 80 -11.37 -6.66 -4.98
CA ASN A 80 -9.97 -7.02 -4.86
C ASN A 80 -9.10 -5.77 -4.66
N LYS A 81 -9.02 -5.30 -3.42
CA LYS A 81 -8.19 -4.17 -3.00
C LYS A 81 -7.75 -4.33 -1.55
N LEU A 82 -6.62 -3.76 -1.22
CA LEU A 82 -6.18 -3.67 0.16
C LEU A 82 -7.14 -2.79 0.97
N ILE A 83 -7.42 -3.18 2.22
CA ILE A 83 -8.25 -2.37 3.12
C ILE A 83 -7.47 -1.10 3.42
N GLU A 84 -8.01 0.02 2.99
CA GLU A 84 -7.54 1.32 3.42
C GLU A 84 -8.09 1.62 4.81
N ALA A 85 -7.31 2.36 5.63
CA ALA A 85 -7.80 2.88 6.90
C ALA A 85 -9.14 3.61 6.66
N LYS A 86 -10.11 3.37 7.56
CA LYS A 86 -11.45 3.93 7.45
C LYS A 86 -11.34 5.45 7.29
N LYS A 87 -11.81 5.99 6.18
CA LYS A 87 -11.83 7.44 5.96
C LYS A 87 -12.73 8.07 7.01
N GLU A 88 -12.20 9.00 7.77
CA GLU A 88 -13.00 9.82 8.65
C GLU A 88 -13.92 10.71 7.81
N THR A 89 -15.17 10.77 8.19
CA THR A 89 -16.11 11.71 7.57
C THR A 89 -15.79 13.11 8.04
N VAL A 90 -16.13 14.13 7.24
CA VAL A 90 -15.94 15.56 7.61
C VAL A 90 -16.58 15.86 8.98
N MET A 91 -17.70 15.21 9.30
CA MET A 91 -18.36 15.35 10.62
C MET A 91 -17.55 14.69 11.75
N GLN A 92 -16.87 13.57 11.48
CA GLN A 92 -15.99 12.91 12.47
C GLN A 92 -14.74 13.74 12.73
N MET A 93 -14.13 14.32 11.68
CA MET A 93 -13.01 15.27 11.78
C MET A 93 -13.46 16.48 12.63
N PHE A 94 -14.60 17.08 12.31
CA PHE A 94 -15.16 18.22 13.06
C PHE A 94 -15.40 17.88 14.54
N LEU A 95 -16.00 16.74 14.84
CA LEU A 95 -16.18 16.29 16.22
C LEU A 95 -14.87 15.88 16.90
N GLY A 96 -13.86 15.51 16.12
CA GLY A 96 -12.52 15.21 16.60
C GLY A 96 -11.84 16.43 17.21
N GLU A 97 -12.02 17.63 16.62
CA GLU A 97 -11.46 18.88 17.10
C GLU A 97 -11.91 19.23 18.52
N PHE A 98 -13.11 18.83 18.91
CA PHE A 98 -13.61 19.05 20.28
C PHE A 98 -12.96 18.15 21.35
N LYS A 99 -12.10 17.18 20.95
CA LYS A 99 -11.32 16.36 21.88
C LYS A 99 -9.97 16.97 22.21
N ASP A 100 -9.59 18.02 21.51
CA ASP A 100 -8.34 18.75 21.80
C ASP A 100 -8.40 19.28 23.25
N PRO A 101 -7.36 19.03 24.07
CA PRO A 101 -7.30 19.51 25.45
C PRO A 101 -7.51 21.02 25.60
N LEU A 102 -7.04 21.82 24.64
CA LEU A 102 -7.17 23.26 24.64
C LEU A 102 -8.61 23.69 24.37
N VAL A 103 -9.29 23.04 23.41
CA VAL A 103 -10.71 23.27 23.13
C VAL A 103 -11.58 22.85 24.31
N LEU A 104 -11.23 21.76 25.01
CA LEU A 104 -11.92 21.36 26.23
C LEU A 104 -11.84 22.41 27.34
N ILE A 105 -10.68 23.07 27.54
CA ILE A 105 -10.53 24.17 28.50
C ILE A 105 -11.46 25.32 28.14
N LEU A 106 -11.53 25.71 26.86
CA LEU A 106 -12.42 26.77 26.37
C LEU A 106 -13.90 26.43 26.61
N LEU A 107 -14.29 25.17 26.35
CA LEU A 107 -15.67 24.69 26.58
C LEU A 107 -16.02 24.72 28.07
N VAL A 108 -15.10 24.32 28.95
CA VAL A 108 -15.29 24.42 30.40
C VAL A 108 -15.44 25.89 30.83
N ALA A 109 -14.62 26.79 30.29
CA ALA A 109 -14.73 28.22 30.52
C ALA A 109 -16.11 28.76 30.09
N ALA A 110 -16.55 28.42 28.85
CA ALA A 110 -17.88 28.84 28.37
C ALA A 110 -19.03 28.34 29.25
N VAL A 111 -18.93 27.12 29.78
CA VAL A 111 -19.96 26.58 30.72
C VAL A 111 -19.96 27.37 32.01
N ILE A 112 -18.79 27.71 32.57
CA ILE A 112 -18.67 28.49 33.78
C ILE A 112 -19.26 29.89 33.59
N ASP A 113 -18.89 30.57 32.48
CA ASP A 113 -19.41 31.89 32.13
C ASP A 113 -20.93 31.85 31.91
N ALA A 114 -21.47 30.80 31.30
CA ALA A 114 -22.92 30.62 31.16
C ALA A 114 -23.62 30.47 32.54
N VAL A 115 -23.02 29.76 33.47
CA VAL A 115 -23.53 29.64 34.83
C VAL A 115 -23.51 31.01 35.54
N ILE A 116 -22.45 31.78 35.37
CA ILE A 116 -22.31 33.14 35.93
C ILE A 116 -23.38 34.07 35.31
N ALA A 117 -23.59 34.04 34.00
CA ALA A 117 -24.64 34.80 33.33
C ALA A 117 -26.03 34.53 33.87
N ILE A 118 -26.32 33.27 34.21
CA ILE A 118 -27.59 32.88 34.85
C ILE A 118 -27.72 33.46 36.27
N ILE A 119 -26.64 33.43 37.06
CA ILE A 119 -26.61 33.94 38.43
C ILE A 119 -26.74 35.47 38.44
N ASN A 120 -26.12 36.17 37.51
CA ASN A 120 -26.16 37.63 37.36
C ASN A 120 -27.51 38.17 36.84
N GLY A 121 -28.49 37.32 36.60
CA GLY A 121 -29.84 37.72 36.18
C GLY A 121 -30.01 37.81 34.67
N ASN A 122 -29.17 37.13 33.89
CA ASN A 122 -29.22 37.04 32.41
C ASN A 122 -28.97 38.38 31.69
N GLU A 123 -28.00 39.14 32.13
CA GLU A 123 -27.57 40.35 31.40
C GLU A 123 -27.02 39.98 29.98
N ILE A 124 -27.33 40.83 29.00
CA ILE A 124 -26.92 40.61 27.61
C ILE A 124 -25.40 40.59 27.46
N ALA A 125 -24.69 41.36 28.30
CA ALA A 125 -23.22 41.44 28.28
C ALA A 125 -22.57 40.10 28.64
N ASP A 126 -23.06 39.40 29.67
CA ASP A 126 -22.52 38.11 30.12
C ASP A 126 -22.71 37.02 29.04
N TRP A 127 -23.88 37.01 28.41
CA TRP A 127 -24.14 36.09 27.30
C TRP A 127 -23.31 36.42 26.04
N ALA A 128 -22.89 37.66 25.84
CA ALA A 128 -21.99 38.01 24.75
C ALA A 128 -20.59 37.40 24.91
N GLU A 129 -20.08 37.29 26.14
CA GLU A 129 -18.79 36.61 26.43
C GLU A 129 -18.88 35.12 26.11
N VAL A 130 -19.93 34.42 26.58
CA VAL A 130 -20.18 33.01 26.22
C VAL A 130 -20.25 32.82 24.71
N ALA A 131 -20.98 33.73 24.01
CA ALA A 131 -21.14 33.64 22.57
C ALA A 131 -19.82 33.83 21.81
N VAL A 132 -18.93 34.71 22.28
CA VAL A 132 -17.58 34.93 21.71
C VAL A 132 -16.72 33.70 21.86
N ILE A 133 -16.67 33.08 23.07
CA ILE A 133 -15.89 31.86 23.28
C ILE A 133 -16.40 30.72 22.38
N LEU A 134 -17.71 30.50 22.34
CA LEU A 134 -18.27 29.46 21.46
C LEU A 134 -18.03 29.75 19.99
N ALA A 135 -18.08 31.01 19.55
CA ALA A 135 -17.77 31.41 18.18
C ALA A 135 -16.31 31.09 17.82
N ILE A 136 -15.37 31.37 18.73
CA ILE A 136 -13.94 31.03 18.55
C ILE A 136 -13.77 29.50 18.44
N VAL A 137 -14.36 28.73 19.34
CA VAL A 137 -14.28 27.27 19.33
C VAL A 137 -14.83 26.70 18.01
N ILE A 138 -16.00 27.18 17.57
CA ILE A 138 -16.60 26.73 16.30
C ILE A 138 -15.73 27.14 15.11
N LEU A 139 -15.20 28.35 15.10
CA LEU A 139 -14.36 28.86 14.02
C LEU A 139 -13.07 28.00 13.89
N ASN A 140 -12.42 27.70 15.02
CA ASN A 140 -11.24 26.85 15.06
C ASN A 140 -11.54 25.44 14.56
N ALA A 141 -12.64 24.82 15.02
CA ALA A 141 -13.06 23.52 14.56
C ALA A 141 -13.37 23.49 13.05
N VAL A 142 -13.98 24.54 12.50
CA VAL A 142 -14.24 24.66 11.06
C VAL A 142 -12.93 24.80 10.28
N ILE A 143 -12.00 25.64 10.74
CA ILE A 143 -10.70 25.85 10.09
C ILE A 143 -9.89 24.54 10.12
N GLY A 144 -9.77 23.87 11.26
CA GLY A 144 -9.07 22.61 11.43
C GLY A 144 -9.64 21.53 10.50
N THR A 145 -10.95 21.33 10.53
CA THR A 145 -11.66 20.38 9.64
C THR A 145 -11.44 20.69 8.16
N ALA A 146 -11.49 21.97 7.76
CA ALA A 146 -11.28 22.36 6.36
C ALA A 146 -9.84 22.04 5.89
N GLN A 147 -8.85 22.25 6.75
CA GLN A 147 -7.44 21.94 6.47
C GLN A 147 -7.22 20.44 6.36
N GLU A 148 -7.77 19.63 7.28
CA GLU A 148 -7.66 18.18 7.28
C GLU A 148 -8.37 17.55 6.07
N ALA A 149 -9.58 18.02 5.74
CA ALA A 149 -10.33 17.58 4.57
C ALA A 149 -9.59 17.90 3.25
N LYS A 150 -8.95 19.09 3.15
CA LYS A 150 -8.16 19.46 1.97
C LYS A 150 -6.90 18.59 1.83
N ALA A 151 -6.23 18.26 2.93
CA ALA A 151 -5.09 17.34 2.93
C ALA A 151 -5.50 15.94 2.48
N ALA A 152 -6.62 15.41 3.00
CA ALA A 152 -7.19 14.12 2.60
C ALA A 152 -7.57 14.08 1.12
N GLN A 153 -8.19 15.14 0.59
CA GLN A 153 -8.58 15.24 -0.82
C GLN A 153 -7.37 15.25 -1.78
N SER A 154 -6.29 15.93 -1.42
CA SER A 154 -5.07 15.97 -2.23
C SER A 154 -4.44 14.57 -2.34
N LEU A 155 -4.48 13.80 -1.26
CA LEU A 155 -3.99 12.42 -1.23
C LEU A 155 -4.86 11.49 -2.10
N GLU A 156 -6.18 11.68 -2.10
CA GLU A 156 -7.11 10.85 -2.89
C GLU A 156 -6.95 11.07 -4.40
N ALA A 157 -6.68 12.31 -4.82
CA ALA A 157 -6.44 12.61 -6.22
C ALA A 157 -5.24 11.85 -6.80
N LEU A 158 -4.17 11.68 -6.02
CA LEU A 158 -2.99 10.90 -6.41
C LEU A 158 -3.30 9.40 -6.52
N LYS A 159 -4.14 8.85 -5.65
CA LYS A 159 -4.51 7.42 -5.66
C LYS A 159 -5.37 7.01 -6.85
N LYS A 160 -6.21 7.90 -7.37
CA LYS A 160 -7.12 7.60 -8.50
C LYS A 160 -6.43 7.43 -9.85
N MET A 161 -5.17 7.83 -10.00
CA MET A 161 -4.46 7.80 -11.28
C MET A 161 -3.95 6.41 -11.69
N SER A 162 -4.05 5.37 -10.85
CA SER A 162 -3.47 4.06 -11.12
C SER A 162 -4.35 2.91 -10.63
N SER A 163 -5.35 2.54 -11.42
CA SER A 163 -6.01 1.24 -11.27
C SER A 163 -5.64 0.36 -12.46
N PRO A 164 -4.73 -0.62 -12.29
CA PRO A 164 -4.35 -1.52 -13.37
C PRO A 164 -5.57 -2.33 -13.84
N SER A 165 -5.58 -2.66 -15.14
CA SER A 165 -6.53 -3.60 -15.74
C SER A 165 -5.85 -4.93 -16.00
N CYS A 166 -6.61 -6.01 -16.03
CA CYS A 166 -6.15 -7.36 -16.33
C CYS A 166 -7.15 -8.09 -17.22
N THR A 167 -6.71 -9.18 -17.86
CA THR A 167 -7.55 -10.02 -18.69
C THR A 167 -7.97 -11.25 -17.91
N VAL A 168 -9.27 -11.50 -17.86
CA VAL A 168 -9.89 -12.70 -17.26
C VAL A 168 -10.69 -13.47 -18.28
N ARG A 169 -10.85 -14.78 -18.06
CA ARG A 169 -11.78 -15.61 -18.83
C ARG A 169 -13.07 -15.76 -18.05
N ARG A 170 -14.20 -15.30 -18.63
CA ARG A 170 -15.56 -15.46 -18.09
C ARG A 170 -16.50 -15.88 -19.21
N ASP A 171 -17.42 -16.81 -18.92
CA ASP A 171 -18.36 -17.35 -19.92
C ASP A 171 -17.68 -17.83 -21.22
N GLY A 172 -16.49 -18.44 -21.11
CA GLY A 172 -15.66 -18.91 -22.22
C GLY A 172 -15.04 -17.80 -23.08
N LYS A 173 -15.08 -16.52 -22.64
CA LYS A 173 -14.56 -15.38 -23.40
C LYS A 173 -13.54 -14.61 -22.59
N LEU A 174 -12.51 -14.10 -23.27
CA LEU A 174 -11.55 -13.17 -22.68
C LEU A 174 -12.19 -11.80 -22.52
N LYS A 175 -12.03 -11.21 -21.33
CA LYS A 175 -12.58 -9.91 -20.97
C LYS A 175 -11.56 -9.13 -20.19
N THR A 176 -11.35 -7.87 -20.55
CA THR A 176 -10.52 -6.95 -19.74
C THR A 176 -11.39 -6.34 -18.64
N VAL A 177 -10.95 -6.51 -17.41
CA VAL A 177 -11.60 -5.95 -16.21
C VAL A 177 -10.58 -5.15 -15.38
N LYS A 178 -11.08 -4.29 -14.49
CA LYS A 178 -10.18 -3.64 -13.52
C LYS A 178 -9.69 -4.68 -12.52
N ALA A 179 -8.44 -4.57 -12.08
CA ALA A 179 -7.90 -5.47 -11.06
C ALA A 179 -8.80 -5.54 -9.80
N THR A 180 -9.48 -4.44 -9.45
CA THR A 180 -10.43 -4.38 -8.33
C THR A 180 -11.71 -5.20 -8.53
N GLU A 181 -12.02 -5.60 -9.76
CA GLU A 181 -13.21 -6.36 -10.16
C GLU A 181 -12.92 -7.86 -10.36
N VAL A 182 -11.69 -8.29 -10.03
CA VAL A 182 -11.28 -9.69 -10.05
C VAL A 182 -11.85 -10.39 -8.82
N ALA A 183 -12.55 -11.49 -9.07
CA ALA A 183 -13.20 -12.31 -8.05
C ALA A 183 -12.39 -13.57 -7.72
N LEU A 184 -12.60 -14.13 -6.52
CA LEU A 184 -12.06 -15.46 -6.16
C LEU A 184 -12.58 -16.52 -7.12
N GLY A 185 -11.65 -17.32 -7.70
CA GLY A 185 -11.97 -18.33 -8.70
C GLY A 185 -12.03 -17.79 -10.12
N ASP A 186 -11.80 -16.48 -10.39
CA ASP A 186 -11.61 -16.01 -11.77
C ASP A 186 -10.40 -16.69 -12.41
N VAL A 187 -10.47 -16.93 -13.71
CA VAL A 187 -9.32 -17.39 -14.49
C VAL A 187 -8.63 -16.18 -15.10
N VAL A 188 -7.42 -15.92 -14.66
CA VAL A 188 -6.60 -14.78 -15.11
C VAL A 188 -5.63 -15.24 -16.19
N ILE A 189 -5.49 -14.43 -17.24
CA ILE A 189 -4.49 -14.59 -18.28
C ILE A 189 -3.28 -13.73 -17.93
N LEU A 190 -2.13 -14.36 -17.87
CA LEU A 190 -0.85 -13.74 -17.54
C LEU A 190 0.04 -13.73 -18.78
N GLU A 191 0.46 -12.55 -19.19
CA GLU A 191 1.34 -12.33 -20.34
C GLU A 191 2.46 -11.39 -19.95
N GLU A 192 3.55 -11.44 -20.66
CA GLU A 192 4.69 -10.56 -20.48
C GLU A 192 4.27 -9.08 -20.44
N GLY A 193 4.78 -8.32 -19.47
CA GLY A 193 4.43 -6.92 -19.22
C GLY A 193 3.14 -6.71 -18.43
N THR A 194 2.37 -7.74 -18.13
CA THR A 194 1.17 -7.63 -17.28
C THR A 194 1.54 -7.70 -15.79
N ILE A 195 0.72 -7.06 -14.96
CA ILE A 195 0.85 -7.15 -13.50
C ILE A 195 -0.19 -8.14 -12.98
N THR A 196 0.24 -9.11 -12.20
CA THR A 196 -0.64 -10.11 -11.59
C THR A 196 -1.63 -9.42 -10.65
N PRO A 197 -2.96 -9.52 -10.88
CA PRO A 197 -3.95 -8.72 -10.15
C PRO A 197 -4.26 -9.24 -8.73
N ALA A 198 -4.02 -10.52 -8.48
CA ALA A 198 -4.38 -11.25 -7.27
C ALA A 198 -3.41 -12.42 -7.09
N ASP A 199 -3.47 -13.19 -6.00
CA ASP A 199 -2.70 -14.43 -5.92
C ASP A 199 -3.38 -15.50 -6.79
N VAL A 200 -2.63 -16.04 -7.76
CA VAL A 200 -3.13 -16.91 -8.82
C VAL A 200 -2.40 -18.26 -8.77
N ARG A 201 -3.15 -19.36 -8.56
CA ARG A 201 -2.63 -20.72 -8.75
C ARG A 201 -2.60 -21.05 -10.23
N LEU A 202 -1.41 -21.27 -10.75
CA LEU A 202 -1.22 -21.53 -12.17
C LEU A 202 -1.84 -22.86 -12.59
N THR A 203 -2.58 -22.85 -13.68
CA THR A 203 -3.11 -24.04 -14.36
C THR A 203 -2.30 -24.37 -15.62
N THR A 204 -1.73 -23.33 -16.24
CA THR A 204 -0.78 -23.48 -17.35
C THR A 204 0.37 -22.50 -17.18
N SER A 205 1.55 -22.89 -17.56
CA SER A 205 2.74 -22.02 -17.60
C SER A 205 3.62 -22.42 -18.78
N VAL A 206 4.05 -21.43 -19.57
CA VAL A 206 4.98 -21.62 -20.68
C VAL A 206 6.09 -20.59 -20.52
N ASN A 207 7.23 -21.04 -20.00
CA ASN A 207 8.40 -20.21 -19.69
C ASN A 207 8.05 -18.97 -18.87
N LEU A 208 7.04 -19.09 -18.00
CA LEU A 208 6.51 -17.97 -17.22
C LEU A 208 7.52 -17.56 -16.15
N LYS A 209 7.86 -16.27 -16.12
CA LYS A 209 8.70 -15.68 -15.05
C LYS A 209 8.02 -14.47 -14.47
N SER A 210 8.03 -14.38 -13.14
CA SER A 210 7.43 -13.30 -12.36
C SER A 210 8.52 -12.54 -11.60
N ASP A 211 8.53 -11.21 -11.67
CA ASP A 211 9.39 -10.37 -10.84
C ASP A 211 8.77 -10.23 -9.45
N GLU A 212 9.32 -10.97 -8.51
CA GLU A 212 8.85 -11.04 -7.12
C GLU A 212 9.78 -10.30 -6.14
N ALA A 213 10.61 -9.39 -6.65
CA ALA A 213 11.54 -8.62 -5.83
C ALA A 213 10.87 -7.91 -4.64
N SER A 214 9.60 -7.49 -4.80
CA SER A 214 8.81 -6.85 -3.73
C SER A 214 8.44 -7.79 -2.58
N LEU A 215 8.47 -9.10 -2.79
CA LEU A 215 8.15 -10.13 -1.79
C LEU A 215 9.39 -10.84 -1.27
N THR A 216 10.32 -11.16 -2.15
CA THR A 216 11.51 -11.98 -1.85
C THR A 216 12.77 -11.16 -1.61
N GLY A 217 12.81 -9.92 -2.15
CA GLY A 217 14.02 -9.10 -2.18
C GLY A 217 15.03 -9.52 -3.26
N GLU A 218 14.73 -10.55 -4.05
CA GLU A 218 15.61 -11.04 -5.12
C GLU A 218 15.30 -10.32 -6.43
N SER A 219 16.33 -9.86 -7.13
CA SER A 219 16.18 -9.14 -8.43
C SER A 219 16.03 -10.07 -9.64
N VAL A 220 16.30 -11.36 -9.46
CA VAL A 220 16.14 -12.36 -10.52
C VAL A 220 14.68 -12.79 -10.54
N PRO A 221 14.00 -12.72 -11.71
CA PRO A 221 12.63 -13.19 -11.81
C PRO A 221 12.49 -14.65 -11.46
N SER A 222 11.47 -14.98 -10.66
CA SER A 222 11.12 -16.35 -10.28
C SER A 222 10.53 -17.12 -11.45
N GLU A 223 11.08 -18.30 -11.75
CA GLU A 223 10.50 -19.23 -12.71
C GLU A 223 9.22 -19.87 -12.13
N LYS A 224 8.17 -19.90 -12.96
CA LYS A 224 6.87 -20.43 -12.55
C LYS A 224 6.54 -21.73 -13.27
N ASP A 225 6.22 -22.76 -12.48
CA ASP A 225 5.84 -24.10 -12.96
C ASP A 225 4.47 -24.49 -12.39
N CYS A 226 3.47 -24.59 -13.24
CA CYS A 226 2.12 -24.99 -12.86
C CYS A 226 2.03 -26.41 -12.28
N ASN A 227 2.99 -27.30 -12.62
CA ASN A 227 3.02 -28.69 -12.17
C ASN A 227 3.77 -28.89 -10.84
N ALA A 228 4.48 -27.88 -10.35
CA ALA A 228 5.16 -27.96 -9.07
C ALA A 228 4.13 -28.16 -7.95
N LEU A 229 4.50 -28.99 -6.96
CA LEU A 229 3.72 -29.27 -5.76
C LEU A 229 4.63 -29.10 -4.56
N LEU A 230 4.31 -28.13 -3.72
CA LEU A 230 5.05 -27.86 -2.49
C LEU A 230 4.55 -28.78 -1.36
N LYS A 231 5.41 -29.05 -0.37
CA LYS A 231 5.06 -29.90 0.77
C LYS A 231 5.60 -29.28 2.06
N GLY A 232 4.75 -29.20 3.08
CA GLY A 232 5.12 -28.67 4.39
C GLY A 232 5.33 -27.16 4.40
N ASP A 233 5.99 -26.65 5.44
CA ASP A 233 6.30 -25.23 5.57
C ASP A 233 7.36 -24.82 4.52
N HIS A 234 7.10 -23.74 3.80
CA HIS A 234 7.95 -23.19 2.75
C HIS A 234 7.89 -21.67 2.76
N ALA A 235 8.90 -21.03 2.19
CA ALA A 235 8.90 -19.58 2.04
C ALA A 235 8.06 -19.16 0.84
N VAL A 236 7.54 -17.93 0.84
CA VAL A 236 6.78 -17.36 -0.30
C VAL A 236 7.57 -17.40 -1.60
N GLY A 237 8.90 -17.23 -1.54
CA GLY A 237 9.78 -17.31 -2.71
C GLY A 237 9.90 -18.71 -3.32
N ASP A 238 9.52 -19.76 -2.59
CA ASP A 238 9.53 -21.14 -3.10
C ASP A 238 8.24 -21.52 -3.84
N GLU A 239 7.20 -20.66 -3.78
CA GLU A 239 5.89 -20.91 -4.39
C GLU A 239 5.94 -20.75 -5.93
N SER A 240 6.63 -21.67 -6.60
CA SER A 240 6.79 -21.64 -8.07
C SER A 240 5.48 -21.87 -8.84
N ASN A 241 4.46 -22.41 -8.21
CA ASN A 241 3.15 -22.68 -8.82
C ASN A 241 2.08 -21.61 -8.53
N ILE A 242 2.47 -20.54 -7.80
CA ILE A 242 1.63 -19.36 -7.53
C ILE A 242 2.26 -18.13 -8.19
N ALA A 243 1.48 -17.35 -8.93
CA ALA A 243 1.84 -16.00 -9.34
C ALA A 243 1.24 -15.02 -8.31
N HIS A 244 2.11 -14.25 -7.65
CA HIS A 244 1.71 -13.38 -6.55
C HIS A 244 1.16 -12.04 -7.03
N SER A 245 0.19 -11.53 -6.29
CA SER A 245 -0.41 -10.21 -6.52
C SER A 245 0.63 -9.09 -6.57
N SER A 246 0.42 -8.13 -7.47
CA SER A 246 1.26 -6.95 -7.68
C SER A 246 2.66 -7.22 -8.23
N CYS A 247 2.97 -8.44 -8.61
CA CYS A 247 4.21 -8.83 -9.25
C CYS A 247 4.06 -8.78 -10.79
N PRO A 248 4.95 -8.08 -11.51
CA PRO A 248 4.90 -8.06 -12.97
C PRO A 248 5.42 -9.37 -13.57
N ILE A 249 4.80 -9.78 -14.66
CA ILE A 249 5.28 -10.89 -15.48
C ILE A 249 6.39 -10.37 -16.39
N SER A 250 7.60 -10.86 -16.19
CA SER A 250 8.79 -10.42 -16.90
C SER A 250 9.05 -11.23 -18.18
N TYR A 251 8.50 -12.46 -18.28
CA TYR A 251 8.67 -13.31 -19.44
C TYR A 251 7.61 -14.40 -19.53
N GLY A 252 7.31 -14.86 -20.74
CA GLY A 252 6.43 -16.00 -20.98
C GLY A 252 4.94 -15.70 -20.83
N ARG A 253 4.17 -16.76 -20.71
CA ARG A 253 2.69 -16.70 -20.57
C ARG A 253 2.17 -17.82 -19.69
N GLY A 254 1.04 -17.57 -19.05
CA GLY A 254 0.36 -18.55 -18.22
C GLY A 254 -1.10 -18.19 -17.98
N GLU A 255 -1.82 -19.12 -17.44
CA GLU A 255 -3.19 -18.94 -16.97
C GLU A 255 -3.33 -19.55 -15.58
N GLY A 256 -4.24 -19.04 -14.78
CA GLY A 256 -4.46 -19.62 -13.47
C GLY A 256 -5.72 -19.13 -12.79
N ILE A 257 -6.07 -19.82 -11.73
CA ILE A 257 -7.26 -19.57 -10.92
C ILE A 257 -6.88 -18.64 -9.76
N VAL A 258 -7.65 -17.58 -9.55
CA VAL A 258 -7.49 -16.65 -8.42
C VAL A 258 -7.83 -17.37 -7.12
N VAL A 259 -6.85 -17.49 -6.25
CA VAL A 259 -6.95 -18.19 -4.95
C VAL A 259 -6.92 -17.25 -3.77
N GLY A 260 -6.44 -16.02 -3.95
CA GLY A 260 -6.42 -14.98 -2.91
C GLY A 260 -6.67 -13.60 -3.50
N THR A 261 -7.52 -12.77 -2.83
CA THR A 261 -7.84 -11.40 -3.25
C THR A 261 -7.69 -10.42 -2.09
N GLY A 262 -7.32 -9.17 -2.36
CA GLY A 262 -7.24 -8.09 -1.38
C GLY A 262 -6.34 -8.43 -0.19
N MET A 263 -6.89 -8.38 1.02
CA MET A 263 -6.14 -8.67 2.26
C MET A 263 -5.75 -10.15 2.42
N ASN A 264 -6.34 -11.06 1.64
CA ASN A 264 -6.00 -12.49 1.68
C ASN A 264 -4.86 -12.86 0.73
N THR A 265 -4.31 -11.90 -0.04
CA THR A 265 -3.08 -12.09 -0.82
C THR A 265 -1.85 -12.01 0.08
N GLN A 266 -0.69 -12.49 -0.38
CA GLN A 266 0.57 -12.35 0.36
C GLN A 266 0.89 -10.87 0.64
N ILE A 267 0.74 -10.00 -0.36
CA ILE A 267 0.86 -8.54 -0.19
C ILE A 267 -0.16 -8.01 0.83
N GLY A 268 -1.38 -8.55 0.82
CA GLY A 268 -2.43 -8.19 1.78
C GLY A 268 -2.08 -8.54 3.22
N LYS A 269 -1.50 -9.72 3.44
CA LYS A 269 -1.00 -10.15 4.76
C LYS A 269 0.10 -9.21 5.27
N ILE A 270 1.06 -8.85 4.43
CA ILE A 270 2.11 -7.86 4.76
C ILE A 270 1.48 -6.50 5.09
N ALA A 271 0.52 -6.05 4.28
CA ALA A 271 -0.18 -4.79 4.53
C ALA A 271 -0.93 -4.78 5.87
N SER A 272 -1.50 -5.92 6.29
CA SER A 272 -2.18 -6.03 7.60
C SER A 272 -1.21 -5.89 8.76
N MET A 273 -0.04 -6.52 8.69
CA MET A 273 1.02 -6.39 9.71
C MET A 273 1.52 -4.95 9.85
N LEU A 274 1.54 -4.20 8.75
CA LEU A 274 1.93 -2.78 8.75
C LEU A 274 0.85 -1.84 9.30
N GLN A 275 -0.42 -2.25 9.34
CA GLN A 275 -1.53 -1.43 9.84
C GLN A 275 -1.68 -1.46 11.38
N GLU A 276 -1.13 -2.44 12.07
CA GLU A 276 -1.27 -2.59 13.52
C GLU A 276 -0.56 -1.52 14.36
N ASN A 277 0.37 -0.75 13.79
CA ASN A 277 1.16 0.26 14.49
C ASN A 277 0.82 1.69 14.03
N ASN A 278 -0.26 2.27 14.57
CA ASN A 278 -0.50 3.72 14.52
C ASN A 278 0.15 4.40 15.74
N GLU A 279 1.46 4.35 15.85
CA GLU A 279 2.16 5.11 16.89
C GLU A 279 2.13 6.61 16.56
N GLU A 280 1.95 7.43 17.63
CA GLU A 280 2.07 8.88 17.52
C GLU A 280 3.48 9.28 17.09
N THR A 281 3.58 10.24 16.20
CA THR A 281 4.88 10.76 15.74
C THR A 281 5.63 11.48 16.86
N PRO A 282 6.96 11.63 16.76
CA PRO A 282 7.75 12.40 17.73
C PRO A 282 7.23 13.83 17.92
N LEU A 283 6.77 14.48 16.84
CA LEU A 283 6.19 15.83 16.91
C LEU A 283 4.85 15.83 17.66
N GLN A 284 3.97 14.88 17.39
CA GLN A 284 2.70 14.75 18.11
C GLN A 284 2.90 14.56 19.60
N LYS A 285 3.86 13.69 20.01
CA LYS A 285 4.23 13.50 21.41
C LYS A 285 4.75 14.80 22.05
N LYS A 286 5.65 15.52 21.36
CA LYS A 286 6.18 16.81 21.86
C LYS A 286 5.09 17.88 21.94
N LEU A 287 4.17 17.95 20.98
CA LEU A 287 3.06 18.90 21.00
C LEU A 287 2.08 18.61 22.15
N ALA A 288 1.77 17.32 22.38
CA ALA A 288 0.95 16.91 23.52
C ALA A 288 1.61 17.24 24.87
N GLU A 289 2.94 17.05 24.97
CA GLU A 289 3.71 17.45 26.15
C GLU A 289 3.72 18.97 26.36
N LEU A 290 3.95 19.74 25.29
CA LEU A 290 3.88 21.21 25.31
C LEU A 290 2.48 21.68 25.73
N GLY A 291 1.42 21.07 25.19
CA GLY A 291 0.04 21.36 25.57
C GLY A 291 -0.22 21.13 27.06
N LYS A 292 0.30 20.03 27.63
CA LYS A 292 0.21 19.78 29.08
C LYS A 292 0.96 20.84 29.89
N ILE A 293 2.19 21.19 29.51
CA ILE A 293 2.99 22.21 30.22
C ILE A 293 2.28 23.57 30.20
N LEU A 294 1.79 23.99 29.01
CA LEU A 294 1.04 25.24 28.88
C LEU A 294 -0.26 25.22 29.71
N GLY A 295 -0.99 24.08 29.70
CA GLY A 295 -2.17 23.90 30.53
C GLY A 295 -1.87 24.07 32.04
N PHE A 296 -0.80 23.47 32.55
CA PHE A 296 -0.37 23.66 33.93
C PHE A 296 0.04 25.10 34.25
N ILE A 297 0.73 25.75 33.32
CA ILE A 297 1.08 27.17 33.47
C ILE A 297 -0.16 28.04 33.51
N CYS A 298 -1.13 27.83 32.63
CA CYS A 298 -2.42 28.54 32.61
C CYS A 298 -3.16 28.38 33.93
N ILE A 299 -3.32 27.12 34.40
CA ILE A 299 -3.95 26.85 35.70
C ILE A 299 -3.20 27.57 36.84
N GLY A 300 -1.87 27.53 36.82
CA GLY A 300 -1.06 28.23 37.83
C GLY A 300 -1.30 29.75 37.83
N ILE A 301 -1.37 30.39 36.67
CA ILE A 301 -1.65 31.80 36.50
C ILE A 301 -3.07 32.15 37.00
N VAL A 302 -4.08 31.34 36.61
CA VAL A 302 -5.48 31.49 37.04
C VAL A 302 -5.58 31.46 38.58
N VAL A 303 -4.98 30.42 39.19
CA VAL A 303 -4.96 30.27 40.64
C VAL A 303 -4.24 31.44 41.33
N ALA A 304 -3.07 31.88 40.82
CA ALA A 304 -2.34 33.00 41.37
C ALA A 304 -3.15 34.31 41.29
N MET A 305 -3.77 34.57 40.13
CA MET A 305 -4.62 35.73 39.91
C MET A 305 -5.86 35.72 40.83
N PHE A 306 -6.46 34.56 41.01
CA PHE A 306 -7.59 34.40 41.91
C PHE A 306 -7.20 34.68 43.38
N ILE A 307 -6.04 34.15 43.83
CA ILE A 307 -5.49 34.41 45.16
C ILE A 307 -5.21 35.90 45.35
N VAL A 308 -4.51 36.54 44.43
CA VAL A 308 -4.16 37.99 44.50
C VAL A 308 -5.42 38.84 44.51
N GLY A 309 -6.44 38.49 43.67
CA GLY A 309 -7.71 39.17 43.63
C GLY A 309 -8.48 39.03 44.94
N LEU A 310 -8.53 37.82 45.54
CA LEU A 310 -9.12 37.63 46.86
C LEU A 310 -8.44 38.47 47.94
N LEU A 311 -7.09 38.54 47.93
CA LEU A 311 -6.34 39.39 48.85
C LEU A 311 -6.70 40.86 48.67
N TRP A 312 -6.95 41.31 47.45
CA TRP A 312 -7.35 42.69 47.14
C TRP A 312 -8.78 43.00 47.58
N LEU A 313 -9.66 42.00 47.70
CA LEU A 313 -11.05 42.13 48.21
C LEU A 313 -11.13 42.16 49.75
N ILE A 314 -10.07 41.78 50.49
CA ILE A 314 -10.07 41.79 51.98
C ILE A 314 -10.47 43.16 52.57
N PRO A 315 -9.93 44.31 52.09
CA PRO A 315 -10.32 45.62 52.63
C PRO A 315 -11.80 45.93 52.42
N SER A 316 -12.39 45.56 51.30
CA SER A 316 -13.82 45.73 51.00
C SER A 316 -14.70 44.87 51.91
N PHE A 317 -14.23 43.67 52.22
CA PHE A 317 -14.91 42.78 53.17
C PHE A 317 -14.87 43.34 54.59
N MET A 318 -13.71 43.88 55.02
CA MET A 318 -13.54 44.47 56.34
C MET A 318 -14.39 45.78 56.54
N ASN A 319 -14.55 46.54 55.44
CA ASN A 319 -15.31 47.82 55.48
C ASN A 319 -16.81 47.62 55.20
N GLY A 320 -17.29 46.37 55.04
CA GLY A 320 -18.70 46.09 54.78
C GLY A 320 -19.22 46.57 53.41
N THR A 321 -18.33 46.88 52.49
CA THR A 321 -18.67 47.29 51.08
C THR A 321 -18.59 46.14 50.09
N PHE A 322 -18.30 44.92 50.54
CA PHE A 322 -18.17 43.73 49.74
C PHE A 322 -19.50 43.37 49.06
N LYS A 323 -19.44 43.10 47.75
CA LYS A 323 -20.54 42.59 46.98
C LYS A 323 -20.20 41.19 46.43
N PRO A 324 -21.16 40.24 46.37
CA PRO A 324 -20.92 38.94 45.74
C PRO A 324 -20.45 39.03 44.29
N GLU A 325 -20.87 40.09 43.58
CA GLU A 325 -20.45 40.39 42.19
C GLU A 325 -18.95 40.56 42.05
N ASP A 326 -18.22 41.03 43.08
CA ASP A 326 -16.79 41.23 43.06
C ASP A 326 -16.00 39.90 42.90
N ILE A 327 -16.50 38.80 43.49
CA ILE A 327 -15.94 37.46 43.33
C ILE A 327 -16.22 36.93 41.92
N ILE A 328 -17.44 37.16 41.42
CA ILE A 328 -17.83 36.73 40.06
C ILE A 328 -16.95 37.42 39.05
N ASN A 329 -16.79 38.73 39.13
CA ASN A 329 -15.92 39.51 38.23
C ASN A 329 -14.45 39.04 38.26
N LEU A 330 -13.94 38.73 39.48
CA LEU A 330 -12.60 38.17 39.61
C LEU A 330 -12.45 36.81 38.90
N PHE A 331 -13.48 35.97 39.02
CA PHE A 331 -13.52 34.66 38.43
C PHE A 331 -13.59 34.74 36.89
N THR A 332 -14.45 35.59 36.36
CA THR A 332 -14.58 35.86 34.93
C THR A 332 -13.24 36.42 34.33
N ALA A 333 -12.59 37.35 35.03
CA ALA A 333 -11.32 37.85 34.58
C ALA A 333 -10.20 36.79 34.58
N ALA A 334 -10.23 35.87 35.57
CA ALA A 334 -9.30 34.73 35.61
C ALA A 334 -9.52 33.74 34.44
N ILE A 335 -10.80 33.46 34.10
CA ILE A 335 -11.15 32.63 32.94
C ILE A 335 -10.74 33.31 31.63
N ALA A 336 -11.06 34.59 31.45
CA ALA A 336 -10.68 35.34 30.26
C ALA A 336 -9.15 35.33 30.00
N LEU A 337 -8.35 35.42 31.09
CA LEU A 337 -6.90 35.30 31.00
C LEU A 337 -6.48 33.87 30.61
N ALA A 338 -7.11 32.85 31.16
CA ALA A 338 -6.83 31.45 30.80
C ALA A 338 -7.10 31.20 29.31
N VAL A 339 -8.21 31.70 28.78
CA VAL A 339 -8.59 31.61 27.35
C VAL A 339 -7.54 32.35 26.50
N ALA A 340 -7.16 33.56 26.87
CA ALA A 340 -6.16 34.34 26.11
C ALA A 340 -4.76 33.71 26.10
N ALA A 341 -4.43 32.85 27.06
CA ALA A 341 -3.14 32.17 27.16
C ALA A 341 -3.04 30.90 26.29
N VAL A 342 -4.15 30.43 25.73
CA VAL A 342 -4.18 29.23 24.87
C VAL A 342 -3.66 29.56 23.46
N PRO A 343 -2.60 28.86 22.96
CA PRO A 343 -2.06 29.12 21.62
C PRO A 343 -2.89 28.43 20.53
N GLU A 344 -4.06 28.96 20.21
CA GLU A 344 -5.05 28.37 19.27
C GLU A 344 -4.51 28.15 17.85
N GLY A 345 -3.50 28.92 17.42
CA GLY A 345 -2.90 28.81 16.09
C GLY A 345 -1.89 27.69 15.92
N LEU A 346 -1.46 27.01 16.99
CA LEU A 346 -0.35 26.05 16.94
C LEU A 346 -0.65 24.81 16.07
N PRO A 347 -1.80 24.12 16.21
CA PRO A 347 -2.15 22.97 15.35
C PRO A 347 -2.24 23.38 13.87
N ALA A 348 -2.86 24.53 13.58
CA ALA A 348 -3.02 25.04 12.22
C ALA A 348 -1.66 25.30 11.54
N VAL A 349 -0.72 25.95 12.24
CA VAL A 349 0.62 26.23 11.72
C VAL A 349 1.38 24.94 11.43
N VAL A 350 1.32 23.95 12.32
CA VAL A 350 1.95 22.63 12.13
C VAL A 350 1.42 21.95 10.89
N THR A 351 0.09 21.89 10.73
CA THR A 351 -0.56 21.26 9.56
C THR A 351 -0.16 21.95 8.26
N ILE A 352 -0.11 23.28 8.21
CA ILE A 352 0.32 24.05 7.04
C ILE A 352 1.77 23.74 6.69
N VAL A 353 2.67 23.74 7.67
CA VAL A 353 4.11 23.46 7.45
C VAL A 353 4.32 22.04 6.92
N LEU A 354 3.64 21.05 7.50
CA LEU A 354 3.70 19.67 7.03
C LEU A 354 3.14 19.52 5.60
N ALA A 355 2.04 20.21 5.27
CA ALA A 355 1.49 20.23 3.92
C ALA A 355 2.43 20.86 2.90
N MET A 356 3.12 21.93 3.28
CA MET A 356 4.18 22.53 2.44
C MET A 356 5.36 21.58 2.25
N GLY A 357 5.77 20.85 3.29
CA GLY A 357 6.79 19.82 3.24
C GLY A 357 6.41 18.69 2.25
N MET A 358 5.18 18.18 2.37
CA MET A 358 4.64 17.17 1.45
C MET A 358 4.64 17.67 -0.01
N SER A 359 4.22 18.91 -0.25
CA SER A 359 4.25 19.50 -1.60
C SER A 359 5.67 19.57 -2.20
N LYS A 360 6.69 19.81 -1.38
CA LYS A 360 8.10 19.76 -1.82
C LYS A 360 8.54 18.33 -2.14
N MET A 361 8.15 17.34 -1.34
CA MET A 361 8.50 15.92 -1.56
C MET A 361 7.89 15.40 -2.87
N VAL A 362 6.63 15.73 -3.16
CA VAL A 362 5.98 15.36 -4.42
C VAL A 362 6.75 15.88 -5.65
N LYS A 363 7.34 17.08 -5.57
CA LYS A 363 8.15 17.66 -6.67
C LYS A 363 9.43 16.86 -6.98
N VAL A 364 9.90 16.06 -6.04
CA VAL A 364 11.06 15.16 -6.22
C VAL A 364 10.61 13.69 -6.32
N ASN A 365 9.37 13.46 -6.76
CA ASN A 365 8.75 12.14 -6.97
C ASN A 365 8.66 11.28 -5.69
N ALA A 366 8.72 11.88 -4.51
CA ALA A 366 8.50 11.18 -3.25
C ALA A 366 7.01 11.22 -2.89
N ILE A 367 6.33 10.07 -2.95
CA ILE A 367 4.90 9.96 -2.63
C ILE A 367 4.73 9.72 -1.14
N VAL A 368 4.12 10.69 -0.45
CA VAL A 368 3.83 10.62 0.99
C VAL A 368 2.37 10.22 1.20
N ARG A 369 2.13 9.15 1.94
CA ARG A 369 0.77 8.63 2.19
C ARG A 369 0.06 9.29 3.38
N LYS A 370 0.81 9.77 4.37
CA LYS A 370 0.28 10.42 5.58
C LYS A 370 1.06 11.69 5.86
N LEU A 371 0.36 12.77 6.20
CA LEU A 371 0.96 14.07 6.49
C LEU A 371 2.05 14.00 7.59
N PRO A 372 1.83 13.28 8.72
CA PRO A 372 2.86 13.13 9.76
C PRO A 372 4.14 12.43 9.31
N SER A 373 4.10 11.63 8.23
CA SER A 373 5.29 10.92 7.73
C SER A 373 6.40 11.86 7.24
N VAL A 374 6.05 13.09 6.85
CA VAL A 374 7.03 14.12 6.44
C VAL A 374 7.95 14.48 7.59
N GLU A 375 7.39 14.65 8.78
CA GLU A 375 8.13 14.94 10.00
C GLU A 375 8.94 13.74 10.47
N THR A 376 8.31 12.56 10.50
CA THR A 376 8.97 11.32 10.91
C THR A 376 10.22 11.06 10.08
N LEU A 377 10.15 11.26 8.76
CA LEU A 377 11.30 11.11 7.87
C LEU A 377 12.44 12.06 8.22
N GLY A 378 12.14 13.30 8.63
CA GLY A 378 13.15 14.28 9.08
C GLY A 378 13.76 13.99 10.45
N ALA A 379 13.11 13.15 11.27
CA ALA A 379 13.50 12.86 12.65
C ALA A 379 14.06 11.45 12.86
N VAL A 380 14.21 10.63 11.80
CA VAL A 380 14.73 9.27 11.91
C VAL A 380 16.18 9.25 12.35
N THR A 381 16.53 8.32 13.24
CA THR A 381 17.89 8.04 13.71
C THR A 381 18.50 6.81 13.05
N TYR A 382 17.64 5.91 12.52
CA TYR A 382 18.05 4.71 11.80
C TYR A 382 17.32 4.64 10.47
N VAL A 383 18.05 4.28 9.42
CA VAL A 383 17.51 4.05 8.09
C VAL A 383 17.79 2.58 7.75
N CYS A 384 16.74 1.77 7.70
CA CYS A 384 16.81 0.40 7.21
C CYS A 384 16.47 0.42 5.72
N SER A 385 17.42 0.07 4.88
CA SER A 385 17.26 0.12 3.42
C SER A 385 17.40 -1.28 2.85
N ASP A 386 16.48 -1.63 1.96
CA ASP A 386 16.66 -2.78 1.10
C ASP A 386 17.79 -2.52 0.08
N LYS A 387 18.39 -3.59 -0.43
CA LYS A 387 19.46 -3.52 -1.42
C LYS A 387 18.89 -3.31 -2.81
N THR A 388 18.00 -4.20 -3.23
CA THR A 388 17.55 -4.31 -4.61
C THR A 388 16.50 -3.24 -4.94
N GLY A 389 16.71 -2.49 -6.04
CA GLY A 389 15.78 -1.42 -6.45
C GLY A 389 15.76 -0.19 -5.55
N THR A 390 16.43 -0.23 -4.37
CA THR A 390 16.51 0.85 -3.39
C THR A 390 17.93 1.45 -3.34
N LEU A 391 18.92 0.67 -2.91
CA LEU A 391 20.33 1.06 -2.99
C LEU A 391 20.90 0.84 -4.39
N THR A 392 20.36 -0.09 -5.13
CA THR A 392 20.69 -0.37 -6.52
C THR A 392 19.54 0.04 -7.43
N GLN A 393 19.82 0.15 -8.74
CA GLN A 393 18.84 0.56 -9.75
C GLN A 393 18.02 -0.63 -10.32
N ASN A 394 18.14 -1.82 -9.75
CA ASN A 394 17.64 -3.08 -10.33
C ASN A 394 18.09 -3.25 -11.80
N ARG A 395 19.31 -2.82 -12.08
CA ARG A 395 19.92 -2.86 -13.41
C ARG A 395 21.34 -3.39 -13.31
N MET A 396 21.60 -4.45 -14.05
CA MET A 396 22.94 -4.98 -14.21
C MET A 396 23.73 -4.16 -15.23
N THR A 397 25.04 -4.07 -15.05
CA THR A 397 25.94 -3.38 -15.99
C THR A 397 27.28 -4.09 -15.99
N ILE A 398 27.78 -4.41 -17.17
CA ILE A 398 29.14 -4.99 -17.34
C ILE A 398 30.16 -3.95 -16.92
N LYS A 399 31.02 -4.28 -15.98
CA LYS A 399 32.13 -3.43 -15.51
C LYS A 399 33.48 -3.89 -15.97
N LYS A 400 33.66 -5.20 -16.11
CA LYS A 400 34.91 -5.81 -16.53
C LYS A 400 34.65 -7.00 -17.43
N VAL A 401 35.53 -7.21 -18.40
CA VAL A 401 35.53 -8.36 -19.30
C VAL A 401 36.83 -9.12 -19.12
N TYR A 402 36.73 -10.43 -19.00
CA TYR A 402 37.90 -11.31 -18.97
C TYR A 402 37.98 -12.06 -20.29
N ALA A 403 39.07 -11.84 -21.03
CA ALA A 403 39.42 -12.59 -22.23
C ALA A 403 40.96 -12.65 -22.35
N ASN A 404 41.47 -13.67 -22.98
CA ASN A 404 42.91 -13.87 -23.24
C ASN A 404 43.80 -13.69 -21.99
N ASN A 405 43.39 -14.27 -20.85
CA ASN A 405 44.06 -14.14 -19.55
C ASN A 405 44.23 -12.71 -19.02
N GLN A 406 43.39 -11.79 -19.49
CA GLN A 406 43.40 -10.39 -19.07
C GLN A 406 42.00 -9.97 -18.59
N ILE A 407 41.96 -9.16 -17.52
CA ILE A 407 40.76 -8.48 -17.06
C ILE A 407 40.88 -7.02 -17.50
N ILE A 408 39.94 -6.58 -18.32
CA ILE A 408 39.90 -5.21 -18.84
C ILE A 408 38.59 -4.54 -18.39
N ASP A 409 38.66 -3.26 -18.03
CA ASP A 409 37.48 -2.46 -17.75
C ASP A 409 36.63 -2.34 -19.03
N ALA A 410 35.29 -2.39 -18.86
CA ALA A 410 34.34 -2.42 -19.99
C ALA A 410 34.50 -1.24 -20.97
N ASP A 411 34.87 -0.06 -20.47
CA ASP A 411 35.11 1.18 -21.23
C ASP A 411 36.43 1.20 -21.97
N LYS A 412 37.32 0.22 -21.71
CA LYS A 412 38.66 0.09 -22.33
C LYS A 412 38.80 -1.11 -23.25
N VAL A 413 37.70 -1.84 -23.49
CA VAL A 413 37.72 -3.00 -24.37
C VAL A 413 37.95 -2.56 -25.81
N ASP A 414 38.94 -3.15 -26.45
CA ASP A 414 39.16 -3.02 -27.91
C ASP A 414 38.31 -4.09 -28.64
N ILE A 415 37.15 -3.69 -29.12
CA ILE A 415 36.23 -4.59 -29.81
C ILE A 415 36.78 -5.11 -31.14
N HIS A 416 37.87 -4.49 -31.70
CA HIS A 416 38.49 -4.94 -32.92
C HIS A 416 39.51 -6.07 -32.70
N SER A 417 39.82 -6.39 -31.43
CA SER A 417 40.61 -7.57 -31.13
C SER A 417 39.75 -8.84 -31.29
N GLU A 418 40.36 -9.89 -31.85
CA GLU A 418 39.69 -11.16 -32.17
C GLU A 418 38.96 -11.74 -30.95
N GLU A 419 39.59 -11.72 -29.79
CA GLU A 419 39.09 -12.32 -28.55
C GLU A 419 37.89 -11.55 -28.00
N PHE A 420 37.95 -10.22 -27.99
CA PHE A 420 36.85 -9.40 -27.47
C PHE A 420 35.66 -9.33 -28.42
N GLU A 421 35.89 -9.38 -29.74
CA GLU A 421 34.82 -9.52 -30.73
C GLU A 421 34.03 -10.82 -30.51
N LEU A 422 34.74 -11.95 -30.35
CA LEU A 422 34.13 -13.26 -30.10
C LEU A 422 33.32 -13.28 -28.79
N VAL A 423 33.93 -12.80 -27.71
CA VAL A 423 33.26 -12.77 -26.39
C VAL A 423 32.02 -11.89 -26.47
N THR A 424 32.09 -10.71 -27.07
CA THR A 424 30.96 -9.77 -27.17
C THR A 424 29.81 -10.34 -28.00
N LYS A 425 30.12 -10.90 -29.17
CA LYS A 425 29.14 -11.53 -30.06
C LYS A 425 28.51 -12.78 -29.39
N GLY A 426 29.34 -13.62 -28.76
CA GLY A 426 28.89 -14.80 -28.05
C GLY A 426 27.90 -14.46 -26.90
N MET A 427 28.26 -13.51 -26.05
CA MET A 427 27.38 -13.06 -24.96
C MET A 427 26.09 -12.47 -25.48
N MET A 428 26.13 -11.66 -26.54
CA MET A 428 24.95 -11.02 -27.12
C MET A 428 24.00 -12.03 -27.77
N LEU A 429 24.54 -13.00 -28.52
CA LEU A 429 23.75 -13.97 -29.29
C LEU A 429 23.13 -15.06 -28.40
N ASP A 430 23.82 -15.46 -27.33
CA ASP A 430 23.31 -16.41 -26.33
C ASP A 430 22.42 -15.72 -25.29
N SER A 431 21.33 -15.10 -25.77
CA SER A 431 20.41 -14.30 -25.01
C SER A 431 19.01 -14.30 -25.63
N ASN A 432 17.97 -14.26 -24.81
CA ASN A 432 16.58 -14.09 -25.24
C ASN A 432 16.07 -12.67 -24.99
N ALA A 433 16.87 -11.80 -24.36
CA ALA A 433 16.51 -10.41 -24.12
C ALA A 433 16.49 -9.56 -25.40
N SER A 434 15.82 -8.42 -25.35
CA SER A 434 15.87 -7.34 -26.34
C SER A 434 16.02 -5.98 -25.66
N ILE A 435 16.73 -5.07 -26.34
CA ILE A 435 16.88 -3.66 -25.92
C ILE A 435 16.28 -2.70 -26.94
N ASN A 436 15.72 -3.21 -28.04
CA ASN A 436 15.09 -2.44 -29.10
C ASN A 436 13.59 -2.28 -28.82
N GLY A 437 13.10 -1.05 -28.62
CA GLY A 437 11.73 -0.75 -28.23
C GLY A 437 11.52 -0.92 -26.73
N ASP A 438 10.52 -1.70 -26.34
CA ASP A 438 10.31 -2.08 -24.94
C ASP A 438 11.38 -3.09 -24.53
N ARG A 439 12.18 -2.72 -23.53
CA ARG A 439 13.29 -3.56 -23.04
C ARG A 439 12.71 -4.70 -22.22
N TYR A 440 12.99 -5.94 -22.61
CA TYR A 440 12.54 -7.13 -21.90
C TYR A 440 13.64 -8.19 -21.79
N GLY A 441 13.50 -9.11 -20.84
CA GLY A 441 14.40 -10.22 -20.59
C GLY A 441 15.04 -10.18 -19.20
N ASP A 442 15.94 -11.15 -18.95
CA ASP A 442 16.70 -11.20 -17.71
C ASP A 442 17.64 -9.98 -17.58
N PRO A 443 17.72 -9.35 -16.39
CA PRO A 443 18.61 -8.19 -16.17
C PRO A 443 20.08 -8.45 -16.55
N THR A 444 20.55 -9.68 -16.40
CA THR A 444 21.91 -10.07 -16.80
C THR A 444 22.06 -10.07 -18.31
N GLU A 445 21.11 -10.66 -19.04
CA GLU A 445 21.09 -10.69 -20.50
C GLU A 445 20.97 -9.27 -21.09
N ILE A 446 20.10 -8.43 -20.51
CA ILE A 446 19.97 -7.02 -20.90
C ILE A 446 21.33 -6.30 -20.75
N ALA A 447 22.07 -6.58 -19.66
CA ALA A 447 23.39 -5.98 -19.46
C ALA A 447 24.42 -6.40 -20.52
N LEU A 448 24.32 -7.63 -21.01
CA LEU A 448 25.18 -8.13 -22.11
C LEU A 448 24.85 -7.42 -23.44
N LEU A 449 23.55 -7.22 -23.72
CA LEU A 449 23.11 -6.47 -24.89
C LEU A 449 23.49 -4.99 -24.82
N ASP A 450 23.31 -4.36 -23.65
CA ASP A 450 23.74 -2.98 -23.41
C ASP A 450 25.24 -2.81 -23.64
N PHE A 451 26.04 -3.79 -23.22
CA PHE A 451 27.47 -3.77 -23.46
C PHE A 451 27.84 -3.86 -24.96
N ALA A 452 27.19 -4.76 -25.71
CA ALA A 452 27.39 -4.86 -27.17
C ALA A 452 26.94 -3.57 -27.89
N HIS A 453 25.86 -2.97 -27.46
CA HIS A 453 25.34 -1.72 -28.00
C HIS A 453 26.31 -0.53 -27.84
N LEU A 454 27.14 -0.49 -26.80
CA LEU A 454 28.21 0.53 -26.66
C LEU A 454 29.18 0.55 -27.83
N PHE A 455 29.32 -0.56 -28.54
CA PHE A 455 30.19 -0.72 -29.72
C PHE A 455 29.40 -0.72 -31.04
N ASN A 456 28.12 -0.30 -31.01
CA ASN A 456 27.21 -0.32 -32.15
C ASN A 456 27.01 -1.74 -32.74
N ILE A 457 27.03 -2.76 -31.90
CA ILE A 457 26.72 -4.13 -32.27
C ILE A 457 25.30 -4.44 -31.76
N GLU A 458 24.40 -4.67 -32.72
CA GLU A 458 22.99 -4.96 -32.43
C GLU A 458 22.69 -6.44 -32.68
N LYS A 459 22.02 -7.09 -31.73
CA LYS A 459 21.65 -8.50 -31.78
C LYS A 459 20.78 -8.81 -32.99
N GLU A 460 19.66 -8.09 -33.14
CA GLU A 460 18.70 -8.34 -34.22
C GLU A 460 19.27 -8.10 -35.62
N GLU A 461 20.17 -7.13 -35.76
CA GLU A 461 20.87 -6.89 -37.02
C GLU A 461 21.84 -8.00 -37.32
N THR A 462 22.62 -8.43 -36.32
CA THR A 462 23.59 -9.52 -36.45
C THR A 462 22.90 -10.85 -36.77
N GLU A 463 21.80 -11.18 -36.13
CA GLU A 463 21.00 -12.38 -36.42
C GLU A 463 20.37 -12.33 -37.82
N LYS A 464 19.92 -11.18 -38.29
CA LYS A 464 19.35 -11.05 -39.64
C LYS A 464 20.38 -11.12 -40.73
N SER A 465 21.56 -10.54 -40.53
CA SER A 465 22.56 -10.37 -41.59
C SER A 465 23.56 -11.54 -41.66
N SER A 466 24.24 -11.83 -40.55
CA SER A 466 25.44 -12.67 -40.58
C SER A 466 25.38 -13.95 -39.77
N LEU A 467 24.59 -13.96 -38.67
CA LEU A 467 24.55 -15.06 -37.72
C LEU A 467 23.08 -15.43 -37.32
N PRO A 468 22.25 -15.85 -38.30
CA PRO A 468 20.88 -16.20 -37.96
C PRO A 468 20.83 -17.38 -36.99
N ARG A 469 20.02 -17.26 -35.98
CA ARG A 469 19.72 -18.33 -35.02
C ARG A 469 18.87 -19.39 -35.71
N ILE A 470 19.27 -20.65 -35.60
CA ILE A 470 18.55 -21.80 -36.17
C ILE A 470 17.97 -22.72 -35.13
N ASP A 471 18.55 -22.77 -33.92
CA ASP A 471 18.08 -23.62 -32.85
C ASP A 471 18.49 -23.04 -31.48
N GLU A 472 17.79 -23.42 -30.44
CA GLU A 472 18.13 -23.06 -29.08
C GLU A 472 17.82 -24.17 -28.09
N MET A 473 18.60 -24.21 -27.03
CA MET A 473 18.33 -24.95 -25.84
C MET A 473 18.11 -23.93 -24.71
N PRO A 474 16.87 -23.67 -24.31
CA PRO A 474 16.56 -22.63 -23.33
C PRO A 474 17.33 -22.80 -22.03
N PHE A 475 17.39 -21.74 -21.22
CA PHE A 475 18.01 -21.82 -19.91
C PHE A 475 17.33 -22.92 -19.08
N ASP A 476 18.17 -23.78 -18.51
CA ASP A 476 17.75 -24.88 -17.64
C ASP A 476 18.39 -24.72 -16.27
N SER A 477 17.56 -24.72 -15.22
CA SER A 477 18.00 -24.50 -13.84
C SER A 477 18.90 -25.61 -13.28
N VAL A 478 18.86 -26.81 -13.86
CA VAL A 478 19.73 -27.93 -13.51
C VAL A 478 21.08 -27.80 -14.20
N ARG A 479 21.08 -27.45 -15.51
CA ARG A 479 22.29 -27.18 -16.30
C ARG A 479 22.95 -25.87 -15.90
N LYS A 480 22.18 -24.88 -15.38
CA LYS A 480 22.63 -23.49 -15.11
C LYS A 480 23.18 -22.78 -16.33
N MET A 481 22.68 -23.10 -17.52
CA MET A 481 23.08 -22.51 -18.79
C MET A 481 22.00 -22.62 -19.86
N MET A 482 22.05 -21.73 -20.85
CA MET A 482 21.34 -21.88 -22.11
C MET A 482 22.38 -22.09 -23.24
N SER A 483 21.91 -22.41 -24.42
CA SER A 483 22.76 -22.56 -25.61
C SER A 483 22.00 -22.19 -26.87
N THR A 484 22.62 -21.45 -27.76
CA THR A 484 22.05 -21.05 -29.04
C THR A 484 22.90 -21.54 -30.18
N MET A 485 22.27 -21.88 -31.32
CA MET A 485 22.95 -22.33 -32.52
C MET A 485 22.71 -21.33 -33.64
N HIS A 486 23.82 -20.90 -34.28
CA HIS A 486 23.78 -19.89 -35.32
C HIS A 486 24.48 -20.41 -36.59
N VAL A 487 23.93 -20.05 -37.75
CA VAL A 487 24.59 -20.30 -39.05
C VAL A 487 25.45 -19.09 -39.40
N ILE A 488 26.67 -19.33 -39.89
CA ILE A 488 27.55 -18.28 -40.40
C ILE A 488 27.18 -17.98 -41.85
N LYS A 489 26.65 -16.80 -42.15
CA LYS A 489 26.29 -16.34 -43.49
C LYS A 489 27.09 -15.09 -43.87
N ASP A 490 27.52 -15.01 -45.12
CA ASP A 490 28.09 -13.80 -45.75
C ASP A 490 29.19 -13.09 -44.94
N ILE A 491 29.98 -13.87 -44.18
CA ILE A 491 31.10 -13.34 -43.41
C ILE A 491 32.35 -13.36 -44.32
N PRO A 492 33.14 -12.26 -44.36
CA PRO A 492 34.41 -12.21 -45.11
C PRO A 492 35.37 -13.34 -44.68
N GLU A 493 36.13 -13.89 -45.64
CA GLU A 493 37.05 -15.01 -45.35
C GLU A 493 38.11 -14.69 -44.29
N ASN A 494 38.44 -13.42 -44.12
CA ASN A 494 39.38 -12.94 -43.09
C ASN A 494 38.75 -12.63 -41.77
N ALA A 495 37.41 -12.78 -41.60
CA ALA A 495 36.77 -12.53 -40.33
C ALA A 495 37.07 -13.62 -39.30
N THR A 496 37.23 -13.24 -38.07
CA THR A 496 37.51 -14.11 -36.92
C THR A 496 36.60 -15.33 -36.84
N LEU A 497 35.28 -15.15 -37.02
CA LEU A 497 34.30 -16.21 -36.96
C LEU A 497 34.44 -17.28 -38.03
N LYS A 498 35.06 -16.94 -39.20
CA LYS A 498 35.27 -17.89 -40.28
C LYS A 498 36.21 -19.03 -39.90
N LYS A 499 37.11 -18.80 -38.93
CA LYS A 499 38.01 -19.83 -38.39
C LYS A 499 37.28 -20.95 -37.63
N TYR A 500 36.07 -20.66 -37.13
CA TYR A 500 35.25 -21.56 -36.29
C TYR A 500 34.09 -22.20 -37.08
N GLU A 501 34.05 -22.01 -38.42
CA GLU A 501 33.08 -22.64 -39.27
C GLU A 501 33.33 -24.17 -39.35
N PHE A 502 32.38 -24.96 -38.82
CA PHE A 502 32.39 -26.40 -39.02
C PHE A 502 31.89 -26.73 -40.42
N LYS A 503 32.73 -27.45 -41.19
CA LYS A 503 32.40 -27.96 -42.53
C LYS A 503 31.56 -29.24 -42.42
#